data_c4893d64b983a0dab6820b31f48c2d73
#
_entry.id   c4893d64b983a0dab6820b31f48c2d73
#
_cell.length_a   1.000
_cell.length_b   1.000
_cell.length_c   1.000
_cell.angle_alpha   90.00
_cell.angle_beta   90.00
_cell.angle_gamma   90.00
#
_symmetry.space_group_name_H-M   'P 1'
#
loop_
_entity.id
_entity.type
_entity.pdbx_description
1 polymer ?
#
loop_
_entity_poly.entity_id
_entity_poly.type
_entity_poly.pdbx_seq_one_letter_code
_entity_poly.pdbx_strand_id
1 'polypeptide(L)'
;MSTDQNFWANYDPSGAVTVKAELIRKRIPEGVRSIADIGAGNGIITNLLSKDFDVTAVDISEEALQFVTTKKILASATELPFEDNSYDLVMSNQMLEHLPSLDLHRAIREMKRVSRRYLLISVPHKEQLVAENVKCPKCLRIFNAYGHIQSFHRKRLLNLFSGYNVLAEDLLGQPVRDYPQSLLKIRQSLGGQWYQGDFPGGCPQCGNTEFPPSANLITKSCNLISRLVTCERPYWIMLLLEMNTST
;
A
#
# COMPACT_ATOMS: atom_id res chain seq x y z
N MET A 1 9.00 -5.14 -6.85
CA MET A 1 7.97 -4.46 -7.67
C MET A 1 7.85 -5.17 -9.00
N SER A 2 6.68 -5.17 -9.63
CA SER A 2 6.50 -5.81 -10.92
C SER A 2 7.16 -4.99 -12.04
N THR A 3 7.92 -5.67 -12.90
CA THR A 3 8.46 -5.11 -14.15
C THR A 3 7.53 -5.40 -15.35
N ASP A 4 6.33 -5.93 -15.10
CA ASP A 4 5.37 -6.32 -16.13
C ASP A 4 4.43 -5.14 -16.46
N GLN A 5 4.49 -4.64 -17.67
CA GLN A 5 3.59 -3.59 -18.16
C GLN A 5 2.11 -3.98 -18.12
N ASN A 6 1.78 -5.26 -18.37
CA ASN A 6 0.40 -5.74 -18.29
C ASN A 6 -0.16 -5.66 -16.86
N PHE A 7 0.69 -5.85 -15.85
CA PHE A 7 0.34 -5.65 -14.46
C PHE A 7 -0.12 -4.20 -14.21
N TRP A 8 0.69 -3.23 -14.63
CA TRP A 8 0.40 -1.82 -14.40
C TRP A 8 -0.79 -1.31 -15.21
N ALA A 9 -0.99 -1.82 -16.44
CA ALA A 9 -2.14 -1.46 -17.27
C ALA A 9 -3.50 -1.88 -16.66
N ASN A 10 -3.53 -2.96 -15.89
CA ASN A 10 -4.74 -3.54 -15.30
C ASN A 10 -4.79 -3.46 -13.77
N TYR A 11 -4.05 -2.53 -13.17
CA TYR A 11 -3.86 -2.46 -11.72
C TYR A 11 -5.13 -2.19 -10.90
N ASP A 12 -6.15 -1.52 -11.46
CA ASP A 12 -7.41 -1.22 -10.73
C ASP A 12 -8.67 -1.75 -11.45
N PRO A 13 -8.78 -3.07 -11.65
CA PRO A 13 -9.94 -3.65 -12.36
C PRO A 13 -11.26 -3.45 -11.61
N SER A 14 -11.23 -3.21 -10.29
CA SER A 14 -12.40 -2.97 -9.45
C SER A 14 -12.84 -1.52 -9.36
N GLY A 15 -12.01 -0.57 -9.81
CA GLY A 15 -12.19 0.86 -9.62
C GLY A 15 -12.01 1.35 -8.17
N ALA A 16 -11.53 0.51 -7.26
CA ALA A 16 -11.37 0.86 -5.85
C ALA A 16 -10.34 1.98 -5.63
N VAL A 17 -9.27 1.98 -6.42
CA VAL A 17 -8.25 3.04 -6.37
C VAL A 17 -8.81 4.36 -6.89
N THR A 18 -9.66 4.32 -7.90
CA THR A 18 -10.35 5.50 -8.45
C THR A 18 -11.28 6.12 -7.41
N VAL A 19 -12.07 5.31 -6.69
CA VAL A 19 -12.92 5.79 -5.58
C VAL A 19 -12.09 6.41 -4.46
N LYS A 20 -10.95 5.78 -4.14
CA LYS A 20 -10.00 6.32 -3.15
C LYS A 20 -9.40 7.66 -3.62
N ALA A 21 -9.06 7.80 -4.91
CA ALA A 21 -8.53 9.03 -5.47
C ALA A 21 -9.50 10.21 -5.32
N GLU A 22 -10.81 9.99 -5.53
CA GLU A 22 -11.84 11.01 -5.32
C GLU A 22 -11.97 11.42 -3.85
N LEU A 23 -11.80 10.47 -2.91
CA LEU A 23 -11.78 10.81 -1.50
C LEU A 23 -10.54 11.61 -1.13
N ILE A 24 -9.37 11.21 -1.62
CA ILE A 24 -8.11 11.97 -1.43
C ILE A 24 -8.31 13.40 -1.90
N ARG A 25 -8.85 13.59 -3.11
CA ARG A 25 -9.13 14.91 -3.70
C ARG A 25 -9.98 15.78 -2.77
N LYS A 26 -11.03 15.22 -2.15
CA LYS A 26 -11.89 15.91 -1.18
C LYS A 26 -11.22 16.23 0.15
N ARG A 27 -10.15 15.54 0.50
CA ARG A 27 -9.41 15.72 1.76
C ARG A 27 -8.25 16.70 1.63
N ILE A 28 -7.83 17.05 0.40
CA ILE A 28 -6.74 18.01 0.20
C ILE A 28 -7.19 19.37 0.77
N PRO A 29 -6.40 19.99 1.69
CA PRO A 29 -6.72 21.25 2.30
C PRO A 29 -6.78 22.40 1.29
N GLU A 30 -7.59 23.42 1.62
CA GLU A 30 -7.62 24.67 0.86
C GLU A 30 -6.22 25.32 0.82
N GLY A 31 -5.87 25.91 -0.30
CA GLY A 31 -4.58 26.58 -0.51
C GLY A 31 -3.44 25.66 -0.95
N VAL A 32 -3.60 24.33 -0.93
CA VAL A 32 -2.65 23.39 -1.55
C VAL A 32 -2.67 23.58 -3.05
N ARG A 33 -1.50 23.74 -3.66
CA ARG A 33 -1.31 23.89 -5.11
C ARG A 33 -0.36 22.83 -5.68
N SER A 34 0.70 22.51 -4.94
CA SER A 34 1.75 21.58 -5.37
C SER A 34 1.71 20.29 -4.54
N ILE A 35 1.75 19.13 -5.22
CA ILE A 35 1.68 17.79 -4.60
C ILE A 35 2.80 16.93 -5.13
N ALA A 36 3.54 16.25 -4.24
CA ALA A 36 4.41 15.14 -4.61
C ALA A 36 3.74 13.81 -4.24
N ASP A 37 3.57 12.92 -5.22
CA ASP A 37 3.06 11.55 -5.02
C ASP A 37 4.23 10.57 -5.02
N ILE A 38 4.58 10.07 -3.84
CA ILE A 38 5.76 9.22 -3.61
C ILE A 38 5.36 7.74 -3.62
N GLY A 39 5.90 6.99 -4.58
CA GLY A 39 5.45 5.65 -4.92
C GLY A 39 4.15 5.68 -5.73
N ALA A 40 4.13 6.51 -6.78
CA ALA A 40 2.93 6.79 -7.55
C ALA A 40 2.42 5.58 -8.37
N GLY A 41 3.26 4.57 -8.59
CA GLY A 41 2.93 3.43 -9.43
C GLY A 41 2.52 3.87 -10.84
N ASN A 42 1.41 3.32 -11.35
CA ASN A 42 0.89 3.67 -12.68
C ASN A 42 0.13 5.02 -12.72
N GLY A 43 0.13 5.78 -11.63
CA GLY A 43 -0.37 7.14 -11.60
C GLY A 43 -1.89 7.31 -11.63
N ILE A 44 -2.70 6.30 -11.30
CA ILE A 44 -4.18 6.46 -11.27
C ILE A 44 -4.57 7.63 -10.39
N ILE A 45 -4.04 7.71 -9.17
CA ILE A 45 -4.31 8.81 -8.22
C ILE A 45 -3.70 10.11 -8.75
N THR A 46 -2.42 10.06 -9.12
CA THR A 46 -1.67 11.21 -9.68
C THR A 46 -2.39 11.86 -10.85
N ASN A 47 -2.78 11.07 -11.88
CA ASN A 47 -3.44 11.55 -13.09
C ASN A 47 -4.82 12.16 -12.80
N LEU A 48 -5.53 11.65 -11.79
CA LEU A 48 -6.80 12.23 -11.38
C LEU A 48 -6.58 13.57 -10.68
N LEU A 49 -5.64 13.66 -9.75
CA LEU A 49 -5.36 14.89 -9.01
C LEU A 49 -4.70 15.96 -9.87
N SER A 50 -3.96 15.60 -10.93
CA SER A 50 -3.31 16.56 -11.84
C SER A 50 -4.29 17.42 -12.64
N LYS A 51 -5.59 17.11 -12.60
CA LYS A 51 -6.64 17.95 -13.18
C LYS A 51 -6.87 19.24 -12.40
N ASP A 52 -6.56 19.25 -11.11
CA ASP A 52 -6.83 20.36 -10.20
C ASP A 52 -5.56 20.92 -9.53
N PHE A 53 -4.47 20.13 -9.49
CA PHE A 53 -3.24 20.45 -8.76
C PHE A 53 -1.99 20.27 -9.64
N ASP A 54 -0.91 20.95 -9.30
CA ASP A 54 0.42 20.69 -9.88
C ASP A 54 1.02 19.45 -9.18
N VAL A 55 0.86 18.28 -9.81
CA VAL A 55 1.27 17.00 -9.21
C VAL A 55 2.53 16.49 -9.89
N THR A 56 3.51 16.10 -9.08
CA THR A 56 4.71 15.37 -9.52
C THR A 56 4.69 13.95 -8.96
N ALA A 57 4.68 12.96 -9.87
CA ALA A 57 4.81 11.56 -9.54
C ALA A 57 6.26 11.17 -9.32
N VAL A 58 6.54 10.39 -8.30
CA VAL A 58 7.86 9.76 -8.07
C VAL A 58 7.66 8.26 -7.90
N ASP A 59 8.36 7.47 -8.68
CA ASP A 59 8.40 6.01 -8.51
C ASP A 59 9.78 5.48 -8.90
N ILE A 60 10.11 4.28 -8.43
CA ILE A 60 11.34 3.57 -8.77
C ILE A 60 11.17 2.70 -10.02
N SER A 61 9.92 2.46 -10.47
CA SER A 61 9.59 1.66 -11.66
C SER A 61 9.37 2.57 -12.85
N GLU A 62 10.27 2.48 -13.83
CA GLU A 62 10.13 3.15 -15.12
C GLU A 62 8.89 2.66 -15.87
N GLU A 63 8.58 1.35 -15.79
CA GLU A 63 7.44 0.73 -16.42
C GLU A 63 6.11 1.27 -15.86
N ALA A 64 6.04 1.48 -14.56
CA ALA A 64 4.87 2.09 -13.92
C ALA A 64 4.69 3.55 -14.36
N LEU A 65 5.76 4.31 -14.38
CA LEU A 65 5.74 5.72 -14.76
C LEU A 65 5.32 5.98 -16.21
N GLN A 66 5.32 4.98 -17.09
CA GLN A 66 4.84 5.13 -18.46
C GLN A 66 3.35 5.50 -18.53
N PHE A 67 2.56 5.13 -17.51
CA PHE A 67 1.13 5.42 -17.44
C PHE A 67 0.82 6.78 -16.77
N VAL A 68 1.83 7.44 -16.22
CA VAL A 68 1.69 8.79 -15.63
C VAL A 68 1.66 9.83 -16.74
N THR A 69 0.62 10.67 -16.75
CA THR A 69 0.37 11.70 -17.77
C THR A 69 0.81 13.11 -17.37
N THR A 70 1.27 13.29 -16.14
CA THR A 70 1.79 14.58 -15.60
C THR A 70 3.30 14.51 -15.38
N LYS A 71 3.85 15.46 -14.61
CA LYS A 71 5.27 15.44 -14.22
C LYS A 71 5.62 14.14 -13.51
N LYS A 72 6.70 13.49 -13.94
CA LYS A 72 7.14 12.22 -13.37
C LYS A 72 8.66 12.18 -13.24
N ILE A 73 9.13 11.56 -12.17
CA ILE A 73 10.54 11.44 -11.84
C ILE A 73 10.83 9.99 -11.43
N LEU A 74 11.80 9.38 -12.08
CA LEU A 74 12.34 8.08 -11.70
C LEU A 74 13.32 8.28 -10.55
N ALA A 75 12.89 7.98 -9.33
CA ALA A 75 13.73 8.14 -8.13
C ALA A 75 13.29 7.20 -7.01
N SER A 76 14.20 7.00 -6.05
CA SER A 76 13.89 6.27 -4.82
C SER A 76 13.18 7.18 -3.81
N ALA A 77 12.19 6.66 -3.12
CA ALA A 77 11.56 7.35 -1.99
C ALA A 77 12.54 7.65 -0.84
N THR A 78 13.69 6.96 -0.80
CA THR A 78 14.71 7.13 0.23
C THR A 78 15.70 8.27 -0.05
N GLU A 79 15.63 8.85 -1.27
CA GLU A 79 16.50 9.95 -1.73
C GLU A 79 15.75 10.74 -2.81
N LEU A 80 14.94 11.71 -2.37
CA LEU A 80 14.11 12.50 -3.25
C LEU A 80 14.88 13.68 -3.85
N PRO A 81 14.85 13.88 -5.19
CA PRO A 81 15.61 14.93 -5.87
C PRO A 81 14.90 16.30 -5.78
N PHE A 82 14.48 16.67 -4.58
CA PHE A 82 13.75 17.91 -4.31
C PHE A 82 14.41 18.68 -3.18
N GLU A 83 14.25 20.00 -3.21
CA GLU A 83 14.63 20.89 -2.13
C GLU A 83 13.71 20.68 -0.91
N ASP A 84 14.19 21.11 0.27
CA ASP A 84 13.40 21.13 1.49
C ASP A 84 12.16 22.00 1.31
N ASN A 85 11.01 21.55 1.86
CA ASN A 85 9.74 22.30 1.82
C ASN A 85 9.29 22.72 0.40
N SER A 86 9.55 21.89 -0.62
CA SER A 86 9.26 22.20 -2.02
C SER A 86 7.81 21.95 -2.43
N TYR A 87 7.07 21.12 -1.69
CA TYR A 87 5.68 20.79 -1.98
C TYR A 87 4.75 21.14 -0.82
N ASP A 88 3.56 21.70 -1.12
CA ASP A 88 2.57 22.03 -0.10
C ASP A 88 2.04 20.76 0.59
N LEU A 89 1.87 19.70 -0.18
CA LEU A 89 1.46 18.37 0.29
C LEU A 89 2.35 17.29 -0.34
N VAL A 90 2.80 16.35 0.51
CA VAL A 90 3.46 15.12 0.05
C VAL A 90 2.57 13.96 0.41
N MET A 91 2.26 13.10 -0.57
CA MET A 91 1.44 11.92 -0.32
C MET A 91 2.17 10.64 -0.66
N SER A 92 1.73 9.55 -0.04
CA SER A 92 2.14 8.19 -0.37
C SER A 92 0.99 7.23 -0.16
N ASN A 93 0.69 6.47 -1.21
CA ASN A 93 -0.42 5.52 -1.22
C ASN A 93 0.07 4.13 -1.57
N GLN A 94 -0.07 3.18 -0.63
CA GLN A 94 0.28 1.76 -0.83
C GLN A 94 1.75 1.56 -1.27
N MET A 95 2.68 2.24 -0.62
CA MET A 95 4.12 2.10 -0.89
C MET A 95 4.91 1.73 0.36
N LEU A 96 4.58 2.32 1.53
CA LEU A 96 5.35 2.15 2.75
C LEU A 96 5.39 0.69 3.25
N GLU A 97 4.35 -0.10 2.97
CA GLU A 97 4.23 -1.52 3.31
C GLU A 97 5.25 -2.41 2.59
N HIS A 98 5.82 -1.94 1.49
CA HIS A 98 6.82 -2.67 0.71
C HIS A 98 8.26 -2.39 1.15
N LEU A 99 8.48 -1.37 1.99
CA LEU A 99 9.83 -0.92 2.34
C LEU A 99 10.43 -1.72 3.51
N PRO A 100 11.68 -2.19 3.41
CA PRO A 100 12.44 -2.65 4.56
C PRO A 100 12.51 -1.56 5.65
N SER A 101 12.66 -1.96 6.91
CA SER A 101 12.56 -1.02 8.04
C SER A 101 13.52 0.18 7.92
N LEU A 102 14.74 -0.01 7.44
CA LEU A 102 15.68 1.08 7.25
C LEU A 102 15.22 2.06 6.17
N ASP A 103 14.73 1.53 5.04
CA ASP A 103 14.27 2.33 3.92
C ASP A 103 12.94 3.02 4.23
N LEU A 104 12.06 2.38 5.02
CA LEU A 104 10.86 3.01 5.55
C LEU A 104 11.18 4.30 6.33
N HIS A 105 12.17 4.25 7.25
CA HIS A 105 12.56 5.44 8.01
C HIS A 105 13.24 6.51 7.15
N ARG A 106 14.01 6.10 6.14
CA ARG A 106 14.62 7.03 5.17
C ARG A 106 13.55 7.72 4.34
N ALA A 107 12.62 6.95 3.75
CA ALA A 107 11.52 7.48 2.95
C ALA A 107 10.65 8.46 3.75
N ILE A 108 10.27 8.11 4.98
CA ILE A 108 9.49 9.01 5.85
C ILE A 108 10.25 10.32 6.13
N ARG A 109 11.57 10.26 6.36
CA ARG A 109 12.40 11.45 6.56
C ARG A 109 12.42 12.33 5.32
N GLU A 110 12.60 11.75 4.13
CA GLU A 110 12.55 12.48 2.88
C GLU A 110 11.17 13.09 2.61
N MET A 111 10.09 12.34 2.83
CA MET A 111 8.73 12.87 2.70
C MET A 111 8.48 14.07 3.63
N LYS A 112 8.96 13.98 4.89
CA LYS A 112 8.91 15.10 5.84
C LYS A 112 9.75 16.29 5.40
N ARG A 113 10.94 16.05 4.86
CA ARG A 113 11.87 17.09 4.40
C ARG A 113 11.31 17.90 3.25
N VAL A 114 10.72 17.23 2.26
CA VAL A 114 10.20 17.89 1.05
C VAL A 114 8.79 18.48 1.24
N SER A 115 8.07 18.07 2.30
CA SER A 115 6.76 18.61 2.63
C SER A 115 6.88 19.95 3.34
N ARG A 116 6.19 20.96 2.80
CA ARG A 116 6.07 22.28 3.44
C ARG A 116 5.11 22.25 4.64
N ARG A 117 4.01 21.50 4.54
CA ARG A 117 2.98 21.54 5.57
C ARG A 117 2.21 20.24 5.75
N TYR A 118 1.77 19.60 4.67
CA TYR A 118 0.84 18.47 4.74
C TYR A 118 1.45 17.15 4.27
N LEU A 119 1.10 16.08 4.98
CA LEU A 119 1.35 14.71 4.53
C LEU A 119 0.02 13.96 4.42
N LEU A 120 -0.16 13.18 3.36
CA LEU A 120 -1.28 12.26 3.21
C LEU A 120 -0.72 10.85 3.03
N ILE A 121 -1.02 9.98 4.00
CA ILE A 121 -0.49 8.63 4.06
C ILE A 121 -1.63 7.63 4.03
N SER A 122 -1.56 6.67 3.11
CA SER A 122 -2.51 5.58 3.08
C SER A 122 -1.81 4.24 2.91
N VAL A 123 -2.13 3.29 3.78
CA VAL A 123 -1.53 1.94 3.85
C VAL A 123 -2.60 0.90 4.21
N PRO A 124 -2.34 -0.41 4.00
CA PRO A 124 -3.19 -1.47 4.53
C PRO A 124 -3.30 -1.39 6.06
N HIS A 125 -4.54 -1.44 6.57
CA HIS A 125 -4.83 -1.27 8.00
C HIS A 125 -4.75 -2.60 8.74
N LYS A 126 -3.80 -2.74 9.68
CA LYS A 126 -3.61 -3.95 10.51
C LYS A 126 -3.50 -5.23 9.70
N GLU A 127 -2.88 -5.14 8.53
CA GLU A 127 -2.75 -6.27 7.64
C GLU A 127 -2.11 -7.48 8.32
N GLN A 128 -2.71 -8.64 8.12
CA GLN A 128 -2.21 -9.91 8.60
C GLN A 128 -1.30 -10.54 7.54
N LEU A 129 -0.05 -10.07 7.43
CA LEU A 129 0.90 -10.43 6.37
C LEU A 129 0.97 -11.93 6.08
N VAL A 130 0.93 -12.76 7.13
CA VAL A 130 1.01 -14.23 7.01
C VAL A 130 -0.22 -14.83 6.33
N ALA A 131 -1.39 -14.17 6.41
CA ALA A 131 -2.62 -14.65 5.78
C ALA A 131 -2.57 -14.56 4.26
N GLU A 132 -1.77 -13.63 3.74
CA GLU A 132 -1.57 -13.39 2.31
C GLU A 132 -0.31 -14.07 1.76
N ASN A 133 0.30 -14.96 2.54
CA ASN A 133 1.42 -15.75 2.07
C ASN A 133 0.98 -16.82 1.08
N VAL A 134 1.71 -16.88 -0.02
CA VAL A 134 1.64 -17.92 -1.05
C VAL A 134 2.80 -18.89 -0.87
N LYS A 135 2.59 -20.16 -1.12
CA LYS A 135 3.65 -21.16 -1.22
C LYS A 135 3.77 -21.62 -2.67
N CYS A 136 4.91 -21.39 -3.27
CA CYS A 136 5.17 -21.81 -4.64
C CYS A 136 5.15 -23.35 -4.75
N PRO A 137 4.35 -23.94 -5.63
CA PRO A 137 4.30 -25.40 -5.79
C PRO A 137 5.58 -25.95 -6.42
N LYS A 138 6.34 -25.14 -7.17
CA LYS A 138 7.55 -25.57 -7.90
C LYS A 138 8.81 -25.51 -7.03
N CYS A 139 9.08 -24.40 -6.36
CA CYS A 139 10.32 -24.22 -5.58
C CYS A 139 10.09 -24.18 -4.06
N LEU A 140 8.85 -24.30 -3.60
CA LEU A 140 8.40 -24.32 -2.20
C LEU A 140 8.64 -23.00 -1.44
N ARG A 141 9.13 -21.94 -2.10
CA ARG A 141 9.30 -20.63 -1.49
C ARG A 141 7.96 -20.10 -0.98
N ILE A 142 7.98 -19.54 0.22
CA ILE A 142 6.87 -18.81 0.82
C ILE A 142 7.15 -17.31 0.67
N PHE A 143 6.16 -16.55 0.17
CA PHE A 143 6.26 -15.11 -0.01
C PHE A 143 4.86 -14.48 0.14
N ASN A 144 4.81 -13.20 0.50
CA ASN A 144 3.54 -12.46 0.52
C ASN A 144 3.09 -12.19 -0.93
N ALA A 145 1.81 -12.40 -1.23
CA ALA A 145 1.21 -12.26 -2.56
C ALA A 145 1.41 -10.87 -3.17
N TYR A 146 1.35 -9.84 -2.36
CA TYR A 146 1.49 -8.44 -2.77
C TYR A 146 2.88 -7.86 -2.50
N GLY A 147 3.80 -8.65 -1.92
CA GLY A 147 5.14 -8.18 -1.54
C GLY A 147 5.15 -7.28 -0.30
N HIS A 148 4.10 -7.30 0.50
CA HIS A 148 4.04 -6.54 1.73
C HIS A 148 4.92 -7.17 2.80
N ILE A 149 5.73 -6.35 3.45
CA ILE A 149 6.65 -6.76 4.53
C ILE A 149 6.44 -5.96 5.81
N GLN A 150 5.55 -4.95 5.76
CA GLN A 150 5.19 -4.11 6.90
C GLN A 150 3.68 -4.15 7.12
N SER A 151 3.26 -4.15 8.39
CA SER A 151 1.86 -3.98 8.77
C SER A 151 1.72 -2.71 9.61
N PHE A 152 0.69 -1.93 9.33
CA PHE A 152 0.47 -0.64 9.96
C PHE A 152 -0.84 -0.62 10.74
N HIS A 153 -0.79 -0.03 11.91
CA HIS A 153 -1.96 0.37 12.68
C HIS A 153 -1.82 1.84 13.07
N ARG A 154 -2.92 2.47 13.44
CA ARG A 154 -2.97 3.90 13.77
C ARG A 154 -1.81 4.37 14.68
N LYS A 155 -1.60 3.70 15.81
CA LYS A 155 -0.55 4.08 16.77
C LYS A 155 0.85 4.04 16.15
N ARG A 156 1.15 3.04 15.31
CA ARG A 156 2.44 2.94 14.62
C ARG A 156 2.65 4.11 13.65
N LEU A 157 1.61 4.46 12.87
CA LEU A 157 1.67 5.60 11.96
C LEU A 157 1.92 6.90 12.72
N LEU A 158 1.17 7.15 13.81
CA LEU A 158 1.39 8.36 14.62
C LEU A 158 2.80 8.45 15.22
N ASN A 159 3.40 7.32 15.59
CA ASN A 159 4.78 7.30 16.06
C ASN A 159 5.78 7.61 14.93
N LEU A 160 5.58 7.05 13.73
CA LEU A 160 6.43 7.29 12.57
C LEU A 160 6.35 8.75 12.08
N PHE A 161 5.15 9.33 12.15
CA PHE A 161 4.89 10.71 11.76
C PHE A 161 4.79 11.65 12.97
N SER A 162 5.57 11.38 14.04
CA SER A 162 5.68 12.30 15.18
C SER A 162 6.09 13.70 14.70
N GLY A 163 5.53 14.75 15.34
CA GLY A 163 5.68 16.14 14.90
C GLY A 163 4.59 16.61 13.93
N TYR A 164 3.58 15.77 13.67
CA TYR A 164 2.41 16.12 12.87
C TYR A 164 1.11 15.88 13.65
N ASN A 165 0.12 16.75 13.45
CA ASN A 165 -1.25 16.61 13.92
C ASN A 165 -2.10 15.88 12.89
N VAL A 166 -3.03 15.05 13.33
CA VAL A 166 -4.02 14.42 12.45
C VAL A 166 -5.15 15.40 12.17
N LEU A 167 -5.30 15.80 10.90
CA LEU A 167 -6.44 16.62 10.45
C LEU A 167 -7.63 15.77 10.05
N ALA A 168 -7.38 14.62 9.42
CA ALA A 168 -8.41 13.68 9.03
C ALA A 168 -7.89 12.24 9.11
N GLU A 169 -8.80 11.32 9.43
CA GLU A 169 -8.57 9.88 9.42
C GLU A 169 -9.75 9.20 8.74
N ASP A 170 -9.46 8.41 7.71
CA ASP A 170 -10.46 7.65 6.98
C ASP A 170 -10.10 6.16 6.96
N LEU A 171 -11.08 5.33 7.25
CA LEU A 171 -10.99 3.89 7.14
C LEU A 171 -11.77 3.45 5.90
N LEU A 172 -11.11 2.83 4.95
CA LEU A 172 -11.57 2.65 3.58
C LEU A 172 -11.37 1.23 3.06
N GLY A 173 -11.91 1.01 1.87
CA GLY A 173 -11.76 -0.23 1.11
C GLY A 173 -12.78 -1.30 1.53
N GLN A 174 -12.79 -2.39 0.77
CA GLN A 174 -13.67 -3.52 1.06
C GLN A 174 -13.31 -4.13 2.42
N PRO A 175 -14.31 -4.52 3.22
CA PRO A 175 -14.03 -5.16 4.50
C PRO A 175 -13.25 -6.46 4.31
N VAL A 176 -12.21 -6.64 5.11
CA VAL A 176 -11.41 -7.86 5.15
C VAL A 176 -11.50 -8.50 6.53
N ARG A 177 -11.43 -9.82 6.56
CA ARG A 177 -11.55 -10.61 7.78
C ARG A 177 -10.21 -11.21 8.16
N ASP A 178 -9.81 -10.96 9.39
CA ASP A 178 -8.60 -11.58 9.93
C ASP A 178 -8.82 -13.07 10.27
N TYR A 179 -7.72 -13.78 10.37
CA TYR A 179 -7.69 -15.16 10.82
C TYR A 179 -7.11 -15.27 12.23
N PRO A 180 -7.70 -16.05 13.15
CA PRO A 180 -7.00 -16.44 14.36
C PRO A 180 -5.68 -17.13 14.01
N GLN A 181 -4.58 -16.68 14.59
CA GLN A 181 -3.24 -17.16 14.21
C GLN A 181 -3.08 -18.67 14.27
N SER A 182 -3.71 -19.32 15.28
CA SER A 182 -3.73 -20.78 15.42
C SER A 182 -4.42 -21.47 14.25
N LEU A 183 -5.61 -20.99 13.87
CA LEU A 183 -6.35 -21.53 12.74
C LEU A 183 -5.63 -21.29 11.42
N LEU A 184 -4.98 -20.15 11.26
CA LEU A 184 -4.18 -19.85 10.08
C LEU A 184 -3.01 -20.82 9.93
N LYS A 185 -2.29 -21.09 11.01
CA LYS A 185 -1.20 -22.10 11.02
C LYS A 185 -1.71 -23.51 10.67
N ILE A 186 -2.85 -23.94 11.23
CA ILE A 186 -3.45 -25.23 10.92
C ILE A 186 -3.90 -25.27 9.44
N ARG A 187 -4.54 -24.23 8.95
CA ARG A 187 -4.95 -24.13 7.54
C ARG A 187 -3.76 -24.25 6.58
N GLN A 188 -2.65 -23.59 6.88
CA GLN A 188 -1.45 -23.61 6.04
C GLN A 188 -0.64 -24.90 6.16
N SER A 189 -0.39 -25.38 7.39
CA SER A 189 0.50 -26.53 7.63
C SER A 189 -0.18 -27.90 7.40
N LEU A 190 -1.37 -28.10 7.95
CA LEU A 190 -2.11 -29.37 7.85
C LEU A 190 -3.13 -29.34 6.70
N GLY A 191 -3.76 -28.21 6.48
CA GLY A 191 -4.70 -28.01 5.38
C GLY A 191 -4.04 -27.81 4.02
N GLY A 192 -2.78 -27.38 3.98
CA GLY A 192 -2.07 -27.09 2.74
C GLY A 192 -2.59 -25.87 1.99
N GLN A 193 -3.52 -25.10 2.59
CA GLN A 193 -4.12 -23.94 1.94
C GLN A 193 -3.38 -22.66 2.31
N TRP A 194 -2.72 -22.10 1.32
CA TRP A 194 -2.09 -20.78 1.34
C TRP A 194 -3.04 -19.73 0.76
N TYR A 195 -2.58 -18.50 0.60
CA TYR A 195 -3.37 -17.46 -0.08
C TYR A 195 -3.73 -17.90 -1.51
N GLN A 196 -4.97 -17.69 -1.91
CA GLN A 196 -5.54 -18.12 -3.19
C GLN A 196 -6.35 -17.01 -3.88
N GLY A 197 -6.20 -15.76 -3.43
CA GLY A 197 -6.76 -14.61 -4.12
C GLY A 197 -5.96 -14.30 -5.39
N ASP A 198 -6.54 -13.44 -6.20
CA ASP A 198 -5.83 -12.91 -7.36
C ASP A 198 -4.63 -12.10 -6.88
N PHE A 199 -3.44 -12.48 -7.33
CA PHE A 199 -2.25 -11.65 -7.18
C PHE A 199 -1.53 -11.61 -8.52
N PRO A 200 -1.03 -10.44 -8.90
CA PRO A 200 -0.60 -10.19 -10.27
C PRO A 200 0.83 -10.66 -10.56
N GLY A 201 1.48 -11.29 -9.61
CA GLY A 201 2.87 -11.68 -9.73
C GLY A 201 3.10 -13.19 -9.80
N GLY A 202 4.26 -13.57 -10.30
CA GLY A 202 4.79 -14.92 -10.21
C GLY A 202 5.65 -15.11 -8.95
N CYS A 203 6.13 -16.33 -8.76
CA CYS A 203 7.08 -16.64 -7.70
C CYS A 203 8.37 -15.82 -7.90
N PRO A 204 8.80 -15.00 -6.93
CA PRO A 204 9.98 -14.15 -7.06
C PRO A 204 11.30 -14.92 -7.18
N GLN A 205 11.28 -16.23 -6.94
CA GLN A 205 12.48 -17.06 -7.03
C GLN A 205 12.59 -17.83 -8.36
N CYS A 206 11.47 -18.38 -8.86
CA CYS A 206 11.51 -19.28 -10.03
C CYS A 206 10.57 -18.84 -11.18
N GLY A 207 9.89 -17.71 -11.04
CA GLY A 207 8.99 -17.15 -12.07
C GLY A 207 7.69 -17.94 -12.27
N ASN A 208 7.39 -18.98 -11.45
CA ASN A 208 6.15 -19.74 -11.61
C ASN A 208 4.92 -18.85 -11.39
N THR A 209 3.98 -18.88 -12.33
CA THR A 209 2.73 -18.13 -12.30
C THR A 209 1.50 -18.99 -12.00
N GLU A 210 1.65 -20.30 -11.95
CA GLU A 210 0.57 -21.23 -11.70
C GLU A 210 0.50 -21.61 -10.21
N PHE A 211 -0.62 -21.28 -9.56
CA PHE A 211 -0.89 -21.54 -8.17
C PHE A 211 -2.24 -22.24 -8.02
N PRO A 212 -2.29 -23.58 -8.20
CA PRO A 212 -3.54 -24.30 -8.17
C PRO A 212 -4.22 -24.17 -6.79
N PRO A 213 -5.53 -23.97 -6.75
CA PRO A 213 -6.26 -23.92 -5.49
C PRO A 213 -6.16 -25.23 -4.74
N SER A 214 -5.92 -25.18 -3.44
CA SER A 214 -5.95 -26.33 -2.57
C SER A 214 -6.98 -26.11 -1.47
N ALA A 215 -7.85 -27.08 -1.27
CA ALA A 215 -8.81 -27.09 -0.18
C ALA A 215 -9.16 -28.54 0.21
N ASN A 216 -9.12 -28.81 1.50
CA ASN A 216 -9.56 -30.08 2.08
C ASN A 216 -10.52 -29.85 3.25
N LEU A 217 -10.94 -30.87 3.94
CA LEU A 217 -11.87 -30.75 5.07
C LEU A 217 -11.31 -29.87 6.19
N ILE A 218 -9.97 -29.95 6.46
CA ILE A 218 -9.32 -29.14 7.48
C ILE A 218 -9.44 -27.64 7.12
N THR A 219 -9.16 -27.30 5.86
CA THR A 219 -9.25 -25.89 5.41
C THR A 219 -10.68 -25.37 5.47
N LYS A 220 -11.66 -26.19 5.07
CA LYS A 220 -13.09 -25.82 5.15
C LYS A 220 -13.51 -25.56 6.59
N SER A 221 -13.10 -26.43 7.53
CA SER A 221 -13.39 -26.25 8.95
C SER A 221 -12.71 -25.00 9.52
N CYS A 222 -11.43 -24.77 9.22
CA CYS A 222 -10.73 -23.56 9.64
C CYS A 222 -11.39 -22.27 9.12
N ASN A 223 -11.82 -22.27 7.85
CA ASN A 223 -12.49 -21.13 7.23
C ASN A 223 -13.85 -20.86 7.88
N LEU A 224 -14.62 -21.91 8.20
CA LEU A 224 -15.91 -21.77 8.87
C LEU A 224 -15.74 -21.20 10.29
N ILE A 225 -14.84 -21.79 11.08
CA ILE A 225 -14.57 -21.32 12.45
C ILE A 225 -14.08 -19.87 12.43
N SER A 226 -13.15 -19.53 11.52
CA SER A 226 -12.66 -18.17 11.38
C SER A 226 -13.81 -17.17 11.17
N ARG A 227 -14.76 -17.49 10.29
CA ARG A 227 -15.93 -16.63 10.04
C ARG A 227 -16.80 -16.38 11.27
N LEU A 228 -16.86 -17.34 12.18
CA LEU A 228 -17.66 -17.24 13.40
C LEU A 228 -16.98 -16.45 14.52
N VAL A 229 -15.64 -16.42 14.55
CA VAL A 229 -14.89 -15.87 15.70
C VAL A 229 -14.13 -14.58 15.40
N THR A 230 -14.15 -14.08 14.15
CA THR A 230 -13.47 -12.84 13.78
C THR A 230 -14.41 -11.80 13.21
N CYS A 231 -14.08 -10.53 13.47
CA CYS A 231 -14.77 -9.39 12.89
C CYS A 231 -14.08 -8.93 11.60
N GLU A 232 -14.84 -8.22 10.78
CA GLU A 232 -14.30 -7.53 9.61
C GLU A 232 -13.67 -6.20 10.02
N ARG A 233 -12.66 -5.79 9.28
CA ARG A 233 -12.00 -4.49 9.39
C ARG A 233 -11.89 -3.84 8.02
N PRO A 234 -11.83 -2.50 7.95
CA PRO A 234 -11.51 -1.80 6.71
C PRO A 234 -10.12 -2.20 6.19
N TYR A 235 -9.98 -2.27 4.87
CA TYR A 235 -8.71 -2.68 4.26
C TYR A 235 -7.63 -1.61 4.39
N TRP A 236 -7.98 -0.32 4.21
CA TRP A 236 -7.02 0.79 4.29
C TRP A 236 -7.27 1.72 5.47
N ILE A 237 -6.19 2.30 5.98
CA ILE A 237 -6.20 3.51 6.79
C ILE A 237 -5.54 4.63 5.99
N MET A 238 -6.18 5.80 5.99
CA MET A 238 -5.64 7.03 5.39
C MET A 238 -5.61 8.12 6.45
N LEU A 239 -4.47 8.79 6.57
CA LEU A 239 -4.27 9.93 7.46
C LEU A 239 -3.88 11.16 6.65
N LEU A 240 -4.59 12.26 6.85
CA LEU A 240 -4.13 13.59 6.49
C LEU A 240 -3.50 14.22 7.73
N LEU A 241 -2.26 14.64 7.59
CA LEU A 241 -1.41 15.11 8.66
C LEU A 241 -0.94 16.54 8.36
N GLU A 242 -0.87 17.38 9.38
CA GLU A 242 -0.33 18.74 9.29
C GLU A 242 0.86 18.90 10.21
N MET A 243 1.94 19.49 9.72
CA MET A 243 3.13 19.76 10.51
C MET A 243 2.79 20.68 11.69
N ASN A 244 3.28 20.34 12.89
CA ASN A 244 3.09 21.18 14.07
C ASN A 244 3.85 22.49 13.88
N THR A 245 3.14 23.61 13.88
CA THR A 245 3.71 24.96 13.78
C THR A 245 4.17 25.52 15.15
N SER A 246 4.14 24.68 16.19
CA SER A 246 4.52 25.07 17.55
C SER A 246 5.99 24.83 17.78
N THR A 247 6.81 25.79 17.41
CA THR A 247 8.08 26.15 18.10
C THR A 247 8.47 27.57 17.70
#